data_1d567dfdb1531718ed4f58cf277e5427
#
_entry.id   1d567dfdb1531718ed4f58cf277e5427
#
_cell.length_a   1.000
_cell.length_b   1.000
_cell.length_c   1.000
_cell.angle_alpha   90.00
_cell.angle_beta   90.00
_cell.angle_gamma   90.00
#
_symmetry.space_group_name_H-M   'P 1'
#
loop_
_entity.id
_entity.type
_entity.pdbx_description
1 polymer ?
#
loop_
_entity_poly.entity_id
_entity_poly.type
_entity_poly.pdbx_seq_one_letter_code
_entity_poly.pdbx_strand_id
1 'polypeptide(L)' 'MILTRYFYTDNMNHPEIDAQLNRWFHENPNIDLIDIKYGSNVSAVADGGISATYGLVTALVVYKEKKDD' A
#
# COMPACT_ATOMS: atom_id res chain seq x y z
N MET A 1 12.39 11.36 13.62
CA MET A 1 11.95 11.72 12.26
C MET A 1 10.86 10.78 11.80
N ILE A 2 9.78 11.32 11.30
CA ILE A 2 8.68 10.52 10.75
C ILE A 2 8.97 10.24 9.29
N LEU A 3 8.84 8.97 8.91
CA LEU A 3 9.12 8.50 7.58
C LEU A 3 7.86 7.88 6.99
N THR A 4 7.82 7.79 5.68
CA THR A 4 6.71 7.15 4.98
C THR A 4 7.23 6.17 3.94
N ARG A 5 6.44 5.13 3.70
CA ARG A 5 6.67 4.15 2.63
C ARG A 5 5.36 3.91 1.90
N TYR A 6 5.38 4.04 0.60
CA TYR A 6 4.21 3.89 -0.24
C TYR A 6 4.23 2.56 -0.97
N PHE A 7 3.11 1.86 -0.93
CA PHE A 7 2.92 0.58 -1.63
C PHE A 7 1.69 0.69 -2.53
N TYR A 8 1.73 -0.01 -3.63
CA TYR A 8 0.56 -0.06 -4.51
C TYR A 8 0.53 -1.37 -5.29
N THR A 9 -0.68 -1.77 -5.65
CA THR A 9 -0.91 -2.88 -6.58
C THR A 9 -2.03 -2.52 -7.53
N ASP A 10 -1.99 -3.12 -8.71
CA ASP A 10 -3.04 -2.97 -9.69
C ASP A 10 -4.13 -4.00 -9.48
N ASN A 11 -5.28 -3.80 -10.15
CA ASN A 11 -6.37 -4.77 -10.24
C ASN A 11 -7.00 -5.13 -8.89
N MET A 12 -6.99 -4.21 -7.95
CA MET A 12 -7.65 -4.39 -6.65
C MET A 12 -7.18 -5.64 -5.90
N ASN A 13 -5.93 -6.00 -6.04
CA ASN A 13 -5.39 -7.22 -5.46
C ASN A 13 -5.00 -6.99 -4.00
N HIS A 14 -5.99 -7.05 -3.09
CA HIS A 14 -5.77 -6.83 -1.67
C HIS A 14 -4.79 -7.82 -1.03
N PRO A 15 -4.85 -9.13 -1.37
CA PRO A 15 -3.86 -10.06 -0.83
C PRO A 15 -2.44 -9.70 -1.23
N GLU A 16 -2.25 -9.13 -2.40
CA GLU A 16 -0.92 -8.71 -2.86
C GLU A 16 -0.39 -7.56 -2.03
N ILE A 17 -1.22 -6.56 -1.71
CA ILE A 17 -0.78 -5.43 -0.92
C ILE A 17 -0.41 -5.87 0.50
N ASP A 18 -1.19 -6.79 1.08
CA ASP A 18 -0.88 -7.33 2.40
C ASP A 18 0.44 -8.10 2.39
N ALA A 19 0.68 -8.88 1.34
CA ALA A 19 1.92 -9.62 1.21
C ALA A 19 3.13 -8.68 1.12
N GLN A 20 3.01 -7.59 0.36
CA GLN A 20 4.06 -6.60 0.27
C GLN A 20 4.35 -5.94 1.61
N LEU A 21 3.30 -5.55 2.33
CA LEU A 21 3.43 -4.92 3.63
C LEU A 21 4.09 -5.85 4.64
N ASN A 22 3.62 -7.10 4.70
CA ASN A 22 4.13 -8.05 5.67
C ASN A 22 5.59 -8.39 5.39
N ARG A 23 5.97 -8.51 4.12
CA ARG A 23 7.36 -8.71 3.77
C ARG A 23 8.23 -7.53 4.21
N TRP A 24 7.74 -6.31 3.96
CA TRP A 24 8.49 -5.12 4.31
C TRP A 24 8.68 -5.01 5.83
N PHE A 25 7.64 -5.29 6.61
CA PHE A 25 7.76 -5.29 8.08
C PHE A 25 8.75 -6.34 8.55
N HIS A 26 8.74 -7.51 7.92
CA HIS A 26 9.69 -8.57 8.27
C HIS A 26 11.14 -8.15 7.99
N GLU A 27 11.35 -7.44 6.90
CA GLU A 27 12.67 -6.97 6.50
C GLU A 27 13.13 -5.74 7.29
N ASN A 28 12.22 -5.07 7.96
CA ASN A 28 12.49 -3.82 8.68
C ASN A 28 11.98 -3.90 10.12
N PRO A 29 12.57 -4.78 10.96
CA PRO A 29 12.05 -4.99 12.31
C PRO A 29 12.33 -3.84 13.27
N ASN A 30 13.21 -2.90 12.91
CA ASN A 30 13.64 -1.83 13.80
C ASN A 30 12.87 -0.54 13.54
N ILE A 31 11.56 -0.66 13.31
CA ILE A 31 10.71 0.50 13.12
C ILE A 31 9.58 0.52 14.15
N ASP A 32 9.11 1.71 14.47
CA ASP A 32 7.87 1.91 15.21
C ASP A 32 6.80 2.35 14.22
N LEU A 33 5.79 1.52 14.05
CA LEU A 33 4.68 1.83 13.18
C LEU A 33 3.79 2.89 13.82
N ILE A 34 3.49 3.94 13.08
CA ILE A 34 2.60 4.99 13.54
C ILE A 34 1.20 4.78 12.97
N ASP A 35 1.12 4.55 11.65
CA ASP A 35 -0.17 4.43 10.99
C ASP A 35 0.00 3.74 9.64
N ILE A 36 -1.06 3.13 9.17
CA ILE A 36 -1.17 2.62 7.80
C ILE A 36 -2.47 3.17 7.22
N LYS A 37 -2.36 3.85 6.09
CA LYS A 37 -3.52 4.42 5.41
C LYS A 37 -3.73 3.65 4.11
N TYR A 38 -4.83 2.92 4.04
CA TYR A 38 -5.20 2.21 2.82
C TYR A 38 -6.04 3.11 1.93
N GLY A 39 -5.83 2.96 0.64
CA GLY A 39 -6.65 3.63 -0.34
C GLY A 39 -7.01 2.66 -1.45
N SER A 40 -8.15 2.89 -2.06
CA SER A 40 -8.51 2.18 -3.27
C SER A 40 -9.13 3.16 -4.24
N ASN A 41 -8.78 2.99 -5.50
CA ASN A 41 -9.30 3.84 -6.55
C ASN A 41 -9.75 2.93 -7.69
N VAL A 42 -11.03 3.05 -8.04
CA VAL A 42 -11.61 2.27 -9.14
C VAL A 42 -12.04 3.24 -10.21
N SER A 43 -11.57 3.00 -11.41
CA SER A 43 -11.93 3.79 -12.56
C SER A 43 -12.58 2.87 -13.60
N ALA A 44 -13.78 3.20 -14.01
CA ALA A 44 -14.49 2.48 -15.07
C ALA A 44 -14.51 3.32 -16.31
N VAL A 45 -14.04 2.74 -17.41
CA VAL A 45 -14.00 3.43 -18.70
C VAL A 45 -14.84 2.61 -19.68
N ALA A 46 -15.79 3.27 -20.33
CA ALA A 46 -16.58 2.68 -21.41
C ALA A 46 -16.25 3.42 -22.69
N ASP A 47 -15.80 2.67 -23.68
CA ASP A 47 -15.46 3.24 -24.99
C ASP A 47 -15.86 2.25 -26.06
N GLY A 48 -16.69 2.68 -27.03
CA GLY A 48 -17.12 1.85 -28.12
C GLY A 48 -17.86 0.59 -27.74
N GLY A 49 -18.57 0.62 -26.60
CA GLY A 49 -19.29 -0.54 -26.11
C GLY A 49 -18.44 -1.49 -25.26
N ILE A 50 -17.18 -1.20 -25.09
CA ILE A 50 -16.28 -1.95 -24.24
C ILE A 50 -16.11 -1.21 -22.93
N SER A 51 -16.32 -1.89 -21.81
CA SER A 51 -16.05 -1.30 -20.50
C SER A 51 -14.84 -1.98 -19.89
N ALA A 52 -13.94 -1.17 -19.36
CA ALA A 52 -12.78 -1.64 -18.61
C ALA A 52 -12.79 -1.01 -17.23
N THR A 53 -12.53 -1.83 -16.22
CA THR A 53 -12.44 -1.37 -14.85
C THR A 53 -10.99 -1.48 -14.39
N TYR A 54 -10.44 -0.38 -13.96
CA TYR A 54 -9.11 -0.33 -13.39
C TYR A 54 -9.21 -0.15 -11.89
N GLY A 55 -8.46 -0.95 -11.15
CA GLY A 55 -8.41 -0.84 -9.71
C GLY A 55 -6.98 -0.62 -9.24
N LEU A 56 -6.82 0.29 -8.31
CA LEU A 56 -5.54 0.55 -7.68
C LEU A 56 -5.72 0.48 -6.19
N VAL A 57 -4.98 -0.40 -5.54
CA VAL A 57 -4.95 -0.49 -4.08
C VAL A 57 -3.63 0.07 -3.60
N THR A 58 -3.70 0.97 -2.63
CA THR A 58 -2.52 1.64 -2.11
C THR A 58 -2.45 1.49 -0.59
N ALA A 59 -1.25 1.56 -0.07
CA ALA A 59 -1.04 1.63 1.37
C ALA A 59 0.11 2.59 1.63
N LEU A 60 -0.13 3.56 2.49
CA LEU A 60 0.89 4.48 2.94
C LEU A 60 1.23 4.14 4.37
N VAL A 61 2.45 3.70 4.59
CA VAL A 61 2.93 3.37 5.93
C VAL A 61 3.62 4.60 6.50
N VAL A 62 3.20 5.01 7.67
CA VAL A 62 3.81 6.11 8.43
C VAL A 62 4.52 5.49 9.62
N TYR A 63 5.79 5.74 9.75
CA TYR A 63 6.61 5.08 10.76
C TYR A 63 7.78 5.95 11.18
N LYS A 64 8.48 5.51 12.18
CA LYS A 64 9.77 6.10 12.56
C LYS A 64 10.72 4.97 12.92
N GLU A 65 12.01 5.25 12.83
CA GLU A 65 13.01 4.28 13.22
C GLU A 65 13.10 4.19 14.73
N LYS A 66 13.23 2.98 15.24
CA LYS A 66 13.50 2.79 16.67
C LYS A 66 14.92 3.22 16.93
N LYS A 67 15.09 3.95 18.03
CA LYS A 67 16.41 4.25 18.50
C LYS A 67 16.92 3.08 19.32
N ASP A 68 18.10 2.65 18.97
CA ASP A 68 18.82 1.69 19.80
C ASP A 68 19.46 2.46 20.96
N ASP A 69 18.91 2.29 22.10
CA ASP A 69 19.51 2.85 23.33
C ASP A 69 20.33 1.80 24.04
#